data_5f45dc613a375bb498c51d021bdbe89a
#
_entry.id   5f45dc613a375bb498c51d021bdbe89a
#
_cell.length_a   1.000
_cell.length_b   1.000
_cell.length_c   1.000
_cell.angle_alpha   90.00
_cell.angle_beta   90.00
_cell.angle_gamma   90.00
#
_symmetry.space_group_name_H-M   'P 1'
#
loop_
_entity.id
_entity.type
_entity.pdbx_description
1 polymer ?
#
loop_
_entity_poly.entity_id
_entity_poly.type
_entity_poly.pdbx_seq_one_letter_code
_entity_poly.pdbx_strand_id
1 'polypeptide(L)'
;MTPSIDLRTFHSLQPARQHLLDVYTDVRADLLHLPNYAVTAFAERLDRHFKEPGWVAVLAYEQDKPIGYAYANTVDSEDRWWKRITPAPPAEYTDRHVVALKEIGVRLPWRGTGIARQIHDTLLAARNEPFVTLMVNPLAGDGKVHRLYESWGYEDLGQSQPSPASPVLTAMVKSIP
;
A
#
# COMPACT_ATOMS: atom_id res chain seq x y z
N MET A 1 18.12 -24.60 -7.98
CA MET A 1 18.36 -23.19 -7.57
C MET A 1 17.04 -22.46 -7.41
N THR A 2 16.87 -21.79 -6.29
CA THR A 2 15.72 -20.91 -6.10
C THR A 2 15.90 -19.70 -6.99
N PRO A 3 14.92 -19.31 -7.82
CA PRO A 3 15.01 -18.10 -8.63
C PRO A 3 15.23 -16.89 -7.73
N SER A 4 16.10 -15.99 -8.15
CA SER A 4 16.34 -14.74 -7.40
C SER A 4 15.21 -13.76 -7.65
N ILE A 5 14.83 -13.03 -6.58
CA ILE A 5 13.85 -11.96 -6.67
C ILE A 5 14.60 -10.63 -6.83
N ASP A 6 14.25 -9.88 -7.85
CA ASP A 6 14.79 -8.57 -8.15
C ASP A 6 13.78 -7.50 -7.70
N LEU A 7 14.21 -6.57 -6.86
CA LEU A 7 13.37 -5.46 -6.38
C LEU A 7 13.78 -4.19 -7.12
N ARG A 8 12.83 -3.59 -7.83
CA ARG A 8 13.06 -2.36 -8.61
C ARG A 8 12.20 -1.23 -8.08
N THR A 9 12.83 -0.07 -7.91
CA THR A 9 12.19 1.16 -7.42
C THR A 9 11.90 2.10 -8.57
N PHE A 10 10.67 2.64 -8.61
CA PHE A 10 10.21 3.55 -9.66
C PHE A 10 9.74 4.86 -9.04
N HIS A 11 10.27 5.97 -9.54
CA HIS A 11 9.83 7.32 -9.19
C HIS A 11 8.92 7.91 -10.27
N SER A 12 8.79 7.24 -11.40
CA SER A 12 7.91 7.60 -12.51
C SER A 12 6.93 6.46 -12.80
N LEU A 13 5.67 6.81 -13.04
CA LEU A 13 4.62 5.82 -13.25
C LEU A 13 4.76 5.09 -14.58
N GLN A 14 5.08 5.81 -15.67
CA GLN A 14 5.00 5.28 -17.02
C GLN A 14 5.72 3.94 -17.21
N PRO A 15 7.00 3.77 -16.80
CA PRO A 15 7.68 2.49 -17.00
C PRO A 15 7.13 1.33 -16.14
N ALA A 16 6.40 1.65 -15.06
CA ALA A 16 5.88 0.64 -14.15
C ALA A 16 4.37 0.38 -14.31
N ARG A 17 3.65 1.27 -14.99
CA ARG A 17 2.18 1.30 -14.96
C ARG A 17 1.55 -0.01 -15.40
N GLN A 18 1.97 -0.57 -16.52
CA GLN A 18 1.38 -1.82 -17.02
C GLN A 18 1.65 -2.99 -16.08
N HIS A 19 2.86 -3.08 -15.53
CA HIS A 19 3.20 -4.12 -14.54
C HIS A 19 2.37 -3.99 -13.27
N LEU A 20 2.12 -2.76 -12.80
CA LEU A 20 1.24 -2.53 -11.64
C LEU A 20 -0.19 -3.01 -11.92
N LEU A 21 -0.73 -2.69 -13.10
CA LEU A 21 -2.06 -3.16 -13.51
C LEU A 21 -2.12 -4.69 -13.62
N ASP A 22 -1.10 -5.30 -14.19
CA ASP A 22 -1.04 -6.76 -14.38
C ASP A 22 -1.03 -7.50 -13.04
N VAL A 23 -0.20 -7.06 -12.10
CA VAL A 23 -0.13 -7.68 -10.78
C VAL A 23 -1.42 -7.44 -9.99
N TYR A 24 -1.95 -6.21 -10.05
CA TYR A 24 -3.23 -5.89 -9.40
C TYR A 24 -4.36 -6.80 -9.88
N THR A 25 -4.46 -6.97 -11.20
CA THR A 25 -5.51 -7.80 -11.82
C THR A 25 -5.48 -9.22 -11.28
N ASP A 26 -4.29 -9.79 -11.13
CA ASP A 26 -4.12 -11.13 -10.60
C ASP A 26 -4.39 -11.19 -9.09
N VAL A 27 -3.83 -10.25 -8.34
CA VAL A 27 -3.98 -10.20 -6.88
C VAL A 27 -5.44 -10.02 -6.45
N ARG A 28 -6.22 -9.25 -7.21
CA ARG A 28 -7.62 -8.94 -6.93
C ARG A 28 -8.62 -9.70 -7.81
N ALA A 29 -8.19 -10.80 -8.43
CA ALA A 29 -9.01 -11.53 -9.39
C ALA A 29 -10.42 -11.85 -8.87
N ASP A 30 -10.55 -12.22 -7.60
CA ASP A 30 -11.84 -12.57 -6.98
C ASP A 30 -12.74 -11.36 -6.72
N LEU A 31 -12.22 -10.15 -6.78
CA LEU A 31 -12.92 -8.92 -6.41
C LEU A 31 -13.18 -7.98 -7.59
N LEU A 32 -12.67 -8.30 -8.78
CA LEU A 32 -12.74 -7.40 -9.94
C LEU A 32 -14.16 -7.06 -10.38
N HIS A 33 -15.14 -7.91 -10.03
CA HIS A 33 -16.56 -7.66 -10.31
C HIS A 33 -17.16 -6.54 -9.43
N LEU A 34 -16.49 -6.18 -8.35
CA LEU A 34 -16.93 -5.10 -7.46
C LEU A 34 -16.42 -3.77 -8.01
N PRO A 35 -17.26 -2.71 -8.06
CA PRO A 35 -16.89 -1.44 -8.70
C PRO A 35 -15.58 -0.82 -8.20
N ASN A 36 -15.35 -0.86 -6.88
CA ASN A 36 -14.15 -0.28 -6.29
C ASN A 36 -12.86 -1.06 -6.60
N TYR A 37 -13.00 -2.32 -7.00
CA TYR A 37 -11.86 -3.21 -7.30
C TYR A 37 -11.65 -3.41 -8.81
N ALA A 38 -12.56 -2.93 -9.65
CA ALA A 38 -12.40 -3.04 -11.11
C ALA A 38 -11.04 -2.47 -11.55
N VAL A 39 -10.44 -3.08 -12.55
CA VAL A 39 -9.11 -2.64 -13.06
C VAL A 39 -9.15 -1.18 -13.50
N THR A 40 -10.24 -0.74 -14.15
CA THR A 40 -10.43 0.66 -14.56
C THR A 40 -10.44 1.60 -13.35
N ALA A 41 -11.11 1.23 -12.27
CA ALA A 41 -11.14 2.02 -11.04
C ALA A 41 -9.75 2.10 -10.40
N PHE A 42 -9.01 1.00 -10.38
CA PHE A 42 -7.64 0.99 -9.91
C PHE A 42 -6.73 1.86 -10.77
N ALA A 43 -6.84 1.76 -12.09
CA ALA A 43 -6.04 2.57 -13.02
C ALA A 43 -6.27 4.06 -12.78
N GLU A 44 -7.51 4.49 -12.61
CA GLU A 44 -7.85 5.89 -12.29
C GLU A 44 -7.27 6.33 -10.95
N ARG A 45 -7.36 5.48 -9.91
CA ARG A 45 -6.76 5.74 -8.60
C ARG A 45 -5.25 5.88 -8.70
N LEU A 46 -4.61 4.97 -9.43
CA LEU A 46 -3.16 4.96 -9.62
C LEU A 46 -2.69 6.25 -10.31
N ASP A 47 -3.37 6.65 -11.40
CA ASP A 47 -3.04 7.88 -12.12
C ASP A 47 -3.22 9.11 -11.23
N ARG A 48 -4.25 9.14 -10.39
CA ARG A 48 -4.48 10.22 -9.43
C ARG A 48 -3.42 10.24 -8.34
N HIS A 49 -3.11 9.08 -7.74
CA HIS A 49 -2.09 8.97 -6.70
C HIS A 49 -0.70 9.36 -7.20
N PHE A 50 -0.39 9.03 -8.45
CA PHE A 50 0.90 9.42 -9.04
C PHE A 50 1.10 10.94 -9.06
N LYS A 51 0.03 11.71 -9.17
CA LYS A 51 0.09 13.18 -9.17
C LYS A 51 0.26 13.78 -7.77
N GLU A 52 0.07 13.00 -6.72
CA GLU A 52 0.26 13.44 -5.34
C GLU A 52 1.76 13.43 -4.97
N PRO A 53 2.18 14.28 -4.00
CA PRO A 53 3.60 14.37 -3.63
C PRO A 53 4.21 13.05 -3.17
N GLY A 54 5.48 12.86 -3.48
CA GLY A 54 6.30 11.78 -2.90
C GLY A 54 5.98 10.38 -3.43
N TRP A 55 5.32 10.26 -4.60
CA TRP A 55 4.99 8.95 -5.14
C TRP A 55 6.24 8.13 -5.46
N VAL A 56 6.27 6.89 -4.97
CA VAL A 56 7.30 5.89 -5.26
C VAL A 56 6.63 4.53 -5.30
N ALA A 57 7.02 3.70 -6.25
CA ALA A 57 6.60 2.30 -6.32
C ALA A 57 7.81 1.37 -6.23
N VAL A 58 7.61 0.21 -5.64
CA VAL A 58 8.57 -0.90 -5.68
C VAL A 58 7.85 -2.10 -6.28
N LEU A 59 8.48 -2.72 -7.26
CA LEU A 59 8.01 -3.98 -7.85
C LEU A 59 9.04 -5.08 -7.62
N ALA A 60 8.54 -6.25 -7.31
CA ALA A 60 9.36 -7.47 -7.23
C ALA A 60 9.21 -8.25 -8.53
N TYR A 61 10.32 -8.75 -9.05
CA TYR A 61 10.37 -9.51 -10.29
C TYR A 61 11.04 -10.86 -10.06
N GLU A 62 10.51 -11.88 -10.70
CA GLU A 62 11.17 -13.17 -10.88
C GLU A 62 11.37 -13.38 -12.36
N GLN A 63 12.63 -13.41 -12.83
CA GLN A 63 12.95 -13.58 -14.26
C GLN A 63 12.17 -12.58 -15.14
N ASP A 64 12.19 -11.30 -14.80
CA ASP A 64 11.50 -10.21 -15.48
C ASP A 64 9.97 -10.26 -15.44
N LYS A 65 9.39 -11.23 -14.73
CA LYS A 65 7.94 -11.27 -14.48
C LYS A 65 7.62 -10.50 -13.20
N PRO A 66 6.76 -9.48 -13.24
CA PRO A 66 6.35 -8.80 -12.02
C PRO A 66 5.46 -9.72 -11.18
N ILE A 67 5.81 -9.89 -9.91
CA ILE A 67 5.14 -10.82 -9.00
C ILE A 67 4.54 -10.14 -7.77
N GLY A 68 4.93 -8.91 -7.49
CA GLY A 68 4.41 -8.15 -6.36
C GLY A 68 4.74 -6.68 -6.51
N TYR A 69 4.02 -5.84 -5.76
CA TYR A 69 4.20 -4.40 -5.83
C TYR A 69 3.75 -3.72 -4.55
N ALA A 70 4.24 -2.51 -4.35
CA ALA A 70 3.68 -1.52 -3.43
C ALA A 70 3.92 -0.13 -4.00
N TYR A 71 3.05 0.82 -3.67
CA TYR A 71 3.36 2.22 -3.89
C TYR A 71 2.84 3.09 -2.74
N ALA A 72 3.46 4.24 -2.58
CA ALA A 72 3.18 5.17 -1.49
C ALA A 72 3.33 6.60 -1.94
N ASN A 73 2.74 7.51 -1.16
CA ASN A 73 2.86 8.95 -1.30
C ASN A 73 3.31 9.56 0.02
N THR A 74 3.59 10.86 -0.01
CA THR A 74 3.75 11.69 1.20
C THR A 74 2.43 12.40 1.47
N VAL A 75 1.94 12.35 2.72
CA VAL A 75 0.79 13.13 3.17
C VAL A 75 1.26 14.18 4.17
N ASP A 76 0.73 15.40 4.05
CA ASP A 76 0.98 16.51 4.98
C ASP A 76 -0.16 16.66 5.99
N SER A 77 -0.08 17.69 6.84
CA SER A 77 -1.06 17.93 7.91
C SER A 77 -2.47 18.23 7.38
N GLU A 78 -2.60 18.72 6.16
CA GLU A 78 -3.88 19.09 5.55
C GLU A 78 -4.49 18.00 4.69
N ASP A 79 -3.82 16.85 4.56
CA ASP A 79 -4.28 15.77 3.69
C ASP A 79 -5.60 15.17 4.19
N ARG A 80 -6.48 14.85 3.25
CA ARG A 80 -7.77 14.20 3.55
C ARG A 80 -7.60 12.84 4.23
N TRP A 81 -6.44 12.23 4.11
CA TRP A 81 -6.11 10.99 4.79
C TRP A 81 -6.43 11.07 6.28
N TRP A 82 -5.92 12.12 6.94
CA TRP A 82 -6.11 12.31 8.38
C TRP A 82 -7.55 12.66 8.75
N LYS A 83 -8.21 13.47 7.91
CA LYS A 83 -9.56 13.97 8.17
C LYS A 83 -10.62 12.89 8.18
N ARG A 84 -10.33 11.74 7.56
CA ARG A 84 -11.24 10.60 7.46
C ARG A 84 -11.07 9.61 8.61
N ILE A 85 -10.11 9.81 9.49
CA ILE A 85 -9.81 8.89 10.60
C ILE A 85 -10.53 9.36 11.86
N THR A 86 -11.26 8.42 12.49
CA THR A 86 -11.96 8.65 13.74
C THR A 86 -11.47 7.63 14.78
N PRO A 87 -11.07 8.06 16.00
CA PRO A 87 -10.93 9.44 16.46
C PRO A 87 -9.82 10.17 15.70
N ALA A 88 -9.78 11.50 15.83
CA ALA A 88 -8.73 12.31 15.19
C ALA A 88 -7.35 11.82 15.65
N PRO A 89 -6.41 11.57 14.72
CA PRO A 89 -5.09 11.09 15.08
C PRO A 89 -4.31 12.11 15.93
N PRO A 90 -3.37 11.61 16.78
CA PRO A 90 -2.49 12.50 17.53
C PRO A 90 -1.67 13.42 16.65
N ALA A 91 -1.43 14.66 17.13
CA ALA A 91 -0.67 15.67 16.40
C ALA A 91 0.77 15.22 16.06
N GLU A 92 1.35 14.32 16.84
CA GLU A 92 2.69 13.81 16.55
C GLU A 92 2.80 13.16 15.16
N TYR A 93 1.69 12.63 14.62
CA TYR A 93 1.64 12.07 13.28
C TYR A 93 1.18 13.11 12.25
N THR A 94 0.14 13.88 12.57
CA THR A 94 -0.51 14.75 11.59
C THR A 94 0.26 16.06 11.33
N ASP A 95 1.11 16.50 12.25
CA ASP A 95 1.89 17.73 12.09
C ASP A 95 3.19 17.53 11.30
N ARG A 96 3.33 16.41 10.64
CA ARG A 96 4.54 16.04 9.91
C ARG A 96 4.21 15.52 8.52
N HIS A 97 5.22 15.46 7.66
CA HIS A 97 5.12 14.67 6.44
C HIS A 97 5.25 13.19 6.80
N VAL A 98 4.30 12.37 6.37
CA VAL A 98 4.22 10.95 6.68
C VAL A 98 4.06 10.18 5.38
N VAL A 99 4.65 8.99 5.30
CA VAL A 99 4.44 8.10 4.16
C VAL A 99 3.06 7.46 4.29
N ALA A 100 2.23 7.55 3.25
CA ALA A 100 0.99 6.80 3.16
C ALA A 100 1.18 5.64 2.17
N LEU A 101 1.21 4.42 2.69
CA LEU A 101 1.26 3.22 1.87
C LEU A 101 -0.13 3.00 1.28
N LYS A 102 -0.26 3.20 -0.03
CA LYS A 102 -1.55 3.20 -0.73
C LYS A 102 -1.97 1.81 -1.17
N GLU A 103 -1.04 1.02 -1.65
CA GLU A 103 -1.29 -0.32 -2.17
C GLU A 103 -0.09 -1.23 -1.92
N ILE A 104 -0.37 -2.50 -1.64
CA ILE A 104 0.62 -3.57 -1.61
C ILE A 104 -0.07 -4.88 -1.98
N GLY A 105 0.57 -5.68 -2.80
CA GLY A 105 0.03 -6.97 -3.21
C GLY A 105 1.11 -7.89 -3.76
N VAL A 106 0.92 -9.20 -3.57
CA VAL A 106 1.81 -10.24 -4.09
C VAL A 106 0.95 -11.32 -4.74
N ARG A 107 1.35 -11.78 -5.93
CA ARG A 107 0.65 -12.87 -6.62
C ARG A 107 0.63 -14.13 -5.75
N LEU A 108 -0.45 -14.89 -5.84
CA LEU A 108 -0.72 -16.03 -4.96
C LEU A 108 0.45 -17.03 -4.85
N PRO A 109 1.10 -17.46 -5.95
CA PRO A 109 2.20 -18.43 -5.84
C PRO A 109 3.39 -17.98 -5.00
N TRP A 110 3.56 -16.66 -4.82
CA TRP A 110 4.68 -16.08 -4.07
C TRP A 110 4.29 -15.59 -2.67
N ARG A 111 3.03 -15.77 -2.25
CA ARG A 111 2.60 -15.40 -0.89
C ARG A 111 3.21 -16.34 0.13
N GLY A 112 3.43 -15.83 1.35
CA GLY A 112 4.02 -16.60 2.44
C GLY A 112 5.53 -16.82 2.30
N THR A 113 6.20 -16.12 1.38
CA THR A 113 7.64 -16.25 1.11
C THR A 113 8.47 -15.08 1.64
N GLY A 114 7.84 -14.09 2.28
CA GLY A 114 8.51 -12.87 2.76
C GLY A 114 8.65 -11.76 1.73
N ILE A 115 8.17 -11.94 0.50
CA ILE A 115 8.30 -10.94 -0.58
C ILE A 115 7.56 -9.64 -0.23
N ALA A 116 6.36 -9.72 0.34
CA ALA A 116 5.61 -8.52 0.73
C ALA A 116 6.41 -7.66 1.71
N ARG A 117 7.06 -8.30 2.69
CA ARG A 117 7.92 -7.60 3.65
C ARG A 117 9.13 -6.96 2.97
N GLN A 118 9.77 -7.68 2.04
CA GLN A 118 10.91 -7.15 1.29
C GLN A 118 10.52 -5.93 0.46
N ILE A 119 9.37 -5.98 -0.22
CA ILE A 119 8.85 -4.84 -0.99
C ILE A 119 8.60 -3.65 -0.05
N HIS A 120 7.92 -3.89 1.05
CA HIS A 120 7.62 -2.88 2.06
C HIS A 120 8.89 -2.22 2.61
N ASP A 121 9.84 -3.01 3.04
CA ASP A 121 11.06 -2.51 3.64
C ASP A 121 11.93 -1.75 2.62
N THR A 122 11.95 -2.21 1.36
CA THR A 122 12.64 -1.51 0.28
C THR A 122 11.99 -0.15 0.00
N LEU A 123 10.66 -0.10 0.00
CA LEU A 123 9.93 1.15 -0.20
C LEU A 123 10.28 2.19 0.88
N LEU A 124 10.39 1.75 2.13
CA LEU A 124 10.68 2.65 3.26
C LEU A 124 12.16 3.00 3.41
N ALA A 125 13.07 2.16 2.94
CA ALA A 125 14.51 2.34 3.15
C ALA A 125 15.08 3.65 2.59
N ALA A 126 14.49 4.17 1.51
CA ALA A 126 14.90 5.41 0.87
C ALA A 126 14.09 6.64 1.29
N ARG A 127 13.23 6.50 2.32
CA ARG A 127 12.34 7.57 2.78
C ARG A 127 12.95 8.32 3.96
N ASN A 128 12.63 9.62 4.04
CA ASN A 128 13.08 10.49 5.14
C ASN A 128 11.97 10.84 6.12
N GLU A 129 10.73 10.48 5.83
CA GLU A 129 9.60 10.74 6.73
C GLU A 129 9.75 9.88 7.99
N PRO A 130 9.31 10.39 9.17
CA PRO A 130 9.48 9.65 10.44
C PRO A 130 8.49 8.51 10.63
N PHE A 131 7.36 8.53 9.93
CA PHE A 131 6.29 7.54 10.10
C PHE A 131 5.75 7.09 8.75
N VAL A 132 5.19 5.87 8.75
CA VAL A 132 4.36 5.34 7.66
C VAL A 132 2.99 4.99 8.21
N THR A 133 1.95 5.30 7.44
CA THR A 133 0.56 4.95 7.75
C THR A 133 -0.04 4.15 6.60
N LEU A 134 -1.01 3.32 6.92
CA LEU A 134 -1.78 2.56 5.95
C LEU A 134 -3.20 2.37 6.44
N MET A 135 -4.08 1.92 5.55
CA MET A 135 -5.43 1.50 5.89
C MET A 135 -5.62 0.05 5.47
N VAL A 136 -6.20 -0.76 6.34
CA VAL A 136 -6.45 -2.17 6.10
C VAL A 136 -7.90 -2.50 6.40
N ASN A 137 -8.50 -3.35 5.57
CA ASN A 137 -9.79 -3.95 5.91
C ASN A 137 -9.55 -5.01 6.99
N PRO A 138 -10.06 -4.83 8.23
CA PRO A 138 -9.79 -5.75 9.33
C PRO A 138 -10.35 -7.15 9.09
N LEU A 139 -11.28 -7.30 8.15
CA LEU A 139 -11.86 -8.59 7.78
C LEU A 139 -11.09 -9.30 6.66
N ALA A 140 -10.15 -8.62 5.99
CA ALA A 140 -9.37 -9.21 4.91
C ALA A 140 -8.62 -10.46 5.39
N GLY A 141 -8.77 -11.58 4.65
CA GLY A 141 -8.12 -12.83 4.99
C GLY A 141 -8.48 -13.35 6.39
N ASP A 142 -9.70 -13.11 6.86
CA ASP A 142 -10.14 -13.46 8.23
C ASP A 142 -9.26 -12.81 9.32
N GLY A 143 -8.82 -11.58 9.08
CA GLY A 143 -7.98 -10.82 9.99
C GLY A 143 -6.47 -11.07 9.84
N LYS A 144 -6.07 -11.95 8.93
CA LYS A 144 -4.65 -12.28 8.73
C LYS A 144 -3.83 -11.10 8.25
N VAL A 145 -4.40 -10.26 7.38
CA VAL A 145 -3.69 -9.10 6.82
C VAL A 145 -3.43 -8.07 7.91
N HIS A 146 -4.42 -7.77 8.74
CA HIS A 146 -4.25 -6.87 9.89
C HIS A 146 -3.16 -7.40 10.84
N ARG A 147 -3.20 -8.68 11.19
CA ARG A 147 -2.18 -9.31 12.06
C ARG A 147 -0.79 -9.28 11.43
N LEU A 148 -0.71 -9.40 10.10
CA LEU A 148 0.56 -9.31 9.39
C LEU A 148 1.20 -7.92 9.60
N TYR A 149 0.43 -6.85 9.44
CA TYR A 149 0.93 -5.49 9.68
C TYR A 149 1.31 -5.27 11.14
N GLU A 150 0.53 -5.81 12.08
CA GLU A 150 0.92 -5.78 13.50
C GLU A 150 2.28 -6.46 13.72
N SER A 151 2.51 -7.60 13.06
CA SER A 151 3.80 -8.30 13.14
C SER A 151 4.96 -7.51 12.55
N TRP A 152 4.68 -6.53 11.66
CA TRP A 152 5.69 -5.62 11.11
C TRP A 152 5.92 -4.38 11.99
N GLY A 153 5.19 -4.25 13.08
CA GLY A 153 5.33 -3.15 14.03
C GLY A 153 4.30 -2.03 13.87
N TYR A 154 3.28 -2.22 13.05
CA TYR A 154 2.18 -1.24 12.95
C TYR A 154 1.26 -1.34 14.15
N GLU A 155 0.73 -0.19 14.57
CA GLU A 155 -0.26 -0.06 15.63
C GLU A 155 -1.52 0.56 15.07
N ASP A 156 -2.67 0.20 15.65
CA ASP A 156 -3.95 0.78 15.27
C ASP A 156 -4.00 2.28 15.64
N LEU A 157 -4.47 3.09 14.71
CA LEU A 157 -4.58 4.54 14.87
C LEU A 157 -6.03 5.00 14.98
N GLY A 158 -6.95 4.29 14.33
CA GLY A 158 -8.35 4.66 14.29
C GLY A 158 -9.06 3.96 13.14
N GLN A 159 -10.25 4.43 12.80
CA GLN A 159 -11.07 3.87 11.73
C GLN A 159 -11.34 4.91 10.65
N SER A 160 -11.48 4.45 9.42
CA SER A 160 -11.81 5.28 8.27
C SER A 160 -12.81 4.57 7.37
N GLN A 161 -13.79 5.32 6.89
CA GLN A 161 -14.71 4.85 5.85
C GLN A 161 -14.70 5.87 4.72
N PRO A 162 -13.88 5.63 3.64
CA PRO A 162 -13.67 6.61 2.57
C PRO A 162 -14.94 6.97 1.82
N SER A 163 -15.92 6.05 1.74
CA SER A 163 -17.25 6.31 1.16
C SER A 163 -18.27 5.41 1.85
N PRO A 164 -19.60 5.74 1.75
CA PRO A 164 -20.64 4.87 2.31
C PRO A 164 -20.65 3.45 1.74
N ALA A 165 -20.15 3.28 0.51
CA ALA A 165 -20.07 1.97 -0.14
C ALA A 165 -18.80 1.20 0.24
N SER A 166 -17.83 1.84 0.89
CA SER A 166 -16.60 1.21 1.33
C SER A 166 -16.79 0.46 2.64
N PRO A 167 -16.03 -0.62 2.88
CA PRO A 167 -15.96 -1.17 4.23
C PRO A 167 -15.31 -0.16 5.18
N VAL A 168 -15.55 -0.33 6.47
CA VAL A 168 -14.82 0.42 7.50
C VAL A 168 -13.41 -0.14 7.56
N LEU A 169 -12.42 0.73 7.38
CA LEU A 169 -11.01 0.37 7.39
C LEU A 169 -10.37 0.73 8.73
N THR A 170 -9.37 -0.04 9.14
CA THR A 170 -8.51 0.31 10.27
C THR A 170 -7.31 1.07 9.73
N ALA A 171 -7.11 2.29 10.25
CA ALA A 171 -5.88 3.04 10.00
C ALA A 171 -4.81 2.59 10.96
N MET A 172 -3.59 2.41 10.46
CA MET A 172 -2.45 1.97 11.25
C MET A 172 -1.26 2.87 11.02
N VAL A 173 -0.32 2.89 11.96
CA VAL A 173 0.88 3.72 11.90
C VAL A 173 2.08 2.97 12.46
N LYS A 174 3.26 3.30 11.93
CA LYS A 174 4.54 2.73 12.35
C LYS A 174 5.63 3.78 12.22
N SER A 175 6.59 3.77 13.15
CA SER A 175 7.83 4.56 13.02
C SER A 175 8.71 3.97 11.92
N ILE A 176 9.33 4.84 11.13
CA ILE A 176 10.38 4.46 10.18
C ILE A 176 11.72 4.67 10.88
N PRO A 177 12.53 3.60 11.00
CA PRO A 177 13.86 3.71 11.65
C PRO A 177 14.81 4.63 10.91
#